data_91bea4e0fe6a2ce7ae7317b38fabbc0a
#
_entry.id   91bea4e0fe6a2ce7ae7317b38fabbc0a
#
_cell.length_a   1.000
_cell.length_b   1.000
_cell.length_c   1.000
_cell.angle_alpha   90.00
_cell.angle_beta   90.00
_cell.angle_gamma   90.00
#
_symmetry.space_group_name_H-M   'P 1'
#
loop_
_entity.id
_entity.type
_entity.pdbx_description
1 polymer ?
#
loop_
_entity_poly.entity_id
_entity_poly.type
_entity_poly.pdbx_seq_one_letter_code
_entity_poly.pdbx_strand_id
1 'polypeptide(L)'
;MEFLDLPQLLSATGSVRLPGSKSISNRVLLLAALAEGETEVRDLLASDDTERMLDALQTLGVGVVHQGGENWLIKGCGGNFPVKQAELFLGNAGTAFRPLTAALALAGGDYILKGVARMHERPIGDLIDGLRQLGADVTYLGNEGFPPLQLKLANIQPGGVVKVRGDVSSQFLTGLLMALPLTGQTVTVDVVGELISKPYIEITLAIMARFGVQVQREGWQRFTVPAGSRYVSPGTIYVEGDASSASYFLALGAIGGGPVRVEGVGQDSIQGDVKFAEALAKMGAVIEMGPNWMSARAPEGGLVAVDLDCNHIPDAAMTLATTAMFAQGTTTLRNIASWRVKETDRIAAMATELRKLGAEVEEGENFIRISPLTVRTAAIDTYDDHRMAMCFSLAAFATPLRINDPKCVAKTFPDYFERFASVTRAAPVIAIDGPSASGKGTVAARVAAALGFSYLDS
;
A
#
# COMPACT_ATOMS: atom_id res chain seq x y z
N MET A 1 -11.61 17.27 14.54
CA MET A 1 -11.17 16.32 13.50
C MET A 1 -10.69 17.17 12.34
N GLU A 2 -9.51 16.92 11.81
CA GLU A 2 -8.99 17.65 10.66
C GLU A 2 -9.66 17.13 9.39
N PHE A 3 -9.92 18.00 8.43
CA PHE A 3 -10.57 17.62 7.16
C PHE A 3 -10.00 18.44 6.01
N LEU A 4 -10.20 17.94 4.80
CA LEU A 4 -9.89 18.60 3.55
C LEU A 4 -11.14 18.66 2.67
N ASP A 5 -11.55 19.85 2.30
CA ASP A 5 -12.61 20.07 1.30
C ASP A 5 -12.02 20.09 -0.10
N LEU A 6 -12.45 19.18 -0.94
CA LEU A 6 -12.06 19.12 -2.35
C LEU A 6 -13.17 19.74 -3.19
N PRO A 7 -12.87 20.79 -3.98
CA PRO A 7 -13.81 21.36 -4.94
C PRO A 7 -14.10 20.37 -6.05
N GLN A 8 -15.18 20.57 -6.78
CA GLN A 8 -15.44 19.80 -7.99
C GLN A 8 -14.33 20.03 -9.02
N LEU A 9 -13.84 18.93 -9.60
CA LEU A 9 -12.79 18.96 -10.62
C LEU A 9 -13.39 18.94 -12.02
N LEU A 10 -12.71 19.59 -12.95
CA LEU A 10 -13.10 19.67 -14.37
C LEU A 10 -12.22 18.81 -15.27
N SER A 11 -10.92 18.73 -14.97
CA SER A 11 -9.96 18.01 -15.79
C SER A 11 -8.71 17.62 -14.99
N ALA A 12 -7.97 16.67 -15.53
CA ALA A 12 -6.66 16.30 -15.04
C ALA A 12 -5.68 16.13 -16.21
N THR A 13 -4.48 16.69 -16.06
CA THR A 13 -3.37 16.53 -17.03
C THR A 13 -2.05 16.87 -16.37
N GLY A 14 -0.96 16.28 -16.84
CA GLY A 14 0.38 16.58 -16.35
C GLY A 14 1.18 15.35 -15.99
N SER A 15 2.27 15.54 -15.22
CA SER A 15 3.18 14.46 -14.81
C SER A 15 3.43 14.51 -13.32
N VAL A 16 3.52 13.35 -12.69
CA VAL A 16 3.80 13.17 -11.26
C VAL A 16 4.93 12.15 -11.08
N ARG A 17 5.97 12.54 -10.34
CA ARG A 17 6.95 11.58 -9.82
C ARG A 17 6.38 10.94 -8.57
N LEU A 18 6.34 9.61 -8.55
CA LEU A 18 5.81 8.84 -7.42
C LEU A 18 6.83 8.74 -6.29
N PRO A 19 6.38 8.67 -5.03
CA PRO A 19 7.23 8.28 -3.91
C PRO A 19 7.68 6.83 -4.05
N GLY A 20 8.74 6.46 -3.34
CA GLY A 20 9.22 5.08 -3.30
C GLY A 20 8.16 4.10 -2.82
N SER A 21 8.21 2.87 -3.32
CA SER A 21 7.28 1.81 -2.91
C SER A 21 7.49 1.42 -1.45
N LYS A 22 6.45 1.52 -0.63
CA LYS A 22 6.46 1.08 0.77
C LYS A 22 6.87 -0.39 0.90
N SER A 23 6.31 -1.24 0.06
CA SER A 23 6.56 -2.68 0.09
C SER A 23 8.01 -3.03 -0.26
N ILE A 24 8.63 -2.30 -1.17
CA ILE A 24 10.04 -2.46 -1.53
C ILE A 24 10.91 -1.85 -0.42
N SER A 25 10.60 -0.64 0.05
CA SER A 25 11.39 0.08 1.05
C SER A 25 11.62 -0.75 2.32
N ASN A 26 10.56 -1.27 2.94
CA ASN A 26 10.72 -2.04 4.18
C ASN A 26 11.45 -3.37 3.98
N ARG A 27 11.30 -4.02 2.82
CA ARG A 27 12.06 -5.23 2.49
C ARG A 27 13.54 -4.92 2.31
N VAL A 28 13.85 -3.88 1.56
CA VAL A 28 15.23 -3.44 1.31
C VAL A 28 15.93 -3.06 2.60
N LEU A 29 15.26 -2.29 3.48
CA LEU A 29 15.81 -1.90 4.78
C LEU A 29 16.16 -3.11 5.64
N LEU A 30 15.25 -4.09 5.74
CA LEU A 30 15.50 -5.29 6.53
C LEU A 30 16.63 -6.13 5.92
N LEU A 31 16.61 -6.39 4.59
CA LEU A 31 17.65 -7.20 3.97
C LEU A 31 19.01 -6.51 3.99
N ALA A 32 19.07 -5.19 3.85
CA ALA A 32 20.29 -4.42 4.02
C ALA A 32 20.84 -4.54 5.46
N ALA A 33 19.96 -4.53 6.47
CA ALA A 33 20.35 -4.75 7.85
C ALA A 33 20.87 -6.18 8.11
N LEU A 34 20.27 -7.18 7.48
CA LEU A 34 20.67 -8.60 7.60
C LEU A 34 21.90 -8.95 6.75
N ALA A 35 22.27 -8.13 5.79
CA ALA A 35 23.35 -8.40 4.85
C ALA A 35 24.75 -8.24 5.47
N GLU A 36 25.73 -8.88 4.84
CA GLU A 36 27.14 -8.55 5.00
C GLU A 36 27.47 -7.31 4.15
N GLY A 37 28.18 -6.34 4.73
CA GLY A 37 28.58 -5.11 4.04
C GLY A 37 27.63 -3.92 4.24
N GLU A 38 27.90 -2.85 3.50
CA GLU A 38 27.13 -1.60 3.55
C GLU A 38 26.26 -1.48 2.31
N THR A 39 25.01 -1.07 2.46
CA THR A 39 24.08 -0.87 1.34
C THR A 39 23.63 0.58 1.28
N GLU A 40 23.88 1.23 0.17
CA GLU A 40 23.30 2.53 -0.16
C GLU A 40 21.89 2.32 -0.72
N VAL A 41 20.89 2.80 0.01
CA VAL A 41 19.47 2.74 -0.39
C VAL A 41 19.07 4.11 -0.92
N ARG A 42 18.66 4.17 -2.18
CA ARG A 42 18.23 5.41 -2.85
C ARG A 42 16.74 5.40 -3.13
N ASP A 43 16.13 6.59 -3.13
CA ASP A 43 14.70 6.80 -3.35
C ASP A 43 13.82 6.04 -2.32
N LEU A 44 14.32 5.89 -1.07
CA LEU A 44 13.55 5.27 0.00
C LEU A 44 12.29 6.08 0.28
N LEU A 45 11.15 5.41 0.45
CA LEU A 45 9.93 6.09 0.86
C LEU A 45 10.13 6.80 2.22
N ALA A 46 9.83 8.08 2.29
CA ALA A 46 9.70 8.82 3.54
C ALA A 46 8.26 8.70 4.04
N SER A 47 8.01 7.83 5.02
CA SER A 47 6.66 7.58 5.55
C SER A 47 6.71 7.01 6.96
N ASP A 48 5.57 7.05 7.67
CA ASP A 48 5.46 6.48 9.01
C ASP A 48 5.92 5.00 9.06
N ASP A 49 5.55 4.19 8.08
CA ASP A 49 5.90 2.76 8.05
C ASP A 49 7.40 2.52 7.90
N THR A 50 8.09 3.34 7.09
CA THR A 50 9.55 3.24 6.90
C THR A 50 10.32 3.85 8.07
N GLU A 51 9.82 4.91 8.67
CA GLU A 51 10.37 5.48 9.90
C GLU A 51 10.35 4.45 11.04
N ARG A 52 9.24 3.71 11.22
CA ARG A 52 9.18 2.63 12.22
C ARG A 52 10.22 1.53 11.97
N MET A 53 10.49 1.19 10.70
CA MET A 53 11.55 0.23 10.38
C MET A 53 12.93 0.79 10.69
N LEU A 54 13.22 2.03 10.30
CA LEU A 54 14.50 2.70 10.58
C LEU A 54 14.75 2.81 12.09
N ASP A 55 13.76 3.25 12.87
CA ASP A 55 13.83 3.35 14.34
C ASP A 55 14.12 1.97 14.97
N ALA A 56 13.43 0.93 14.50
CA ALA A 56 13.63 -0.43 15.00
C ALA A 56 15.04 -0.93 14.69
N LEU A 57 15.54 -0.72 13.47
CA LEU A 57 16.91 -1.12 13.10
C LEU A 57 17.97 -0.39 13.91
N GLN A 58 17.81 0.92 14.15
CA GLN A 58 18.69 1.69 15.01
C GLN A 58 18.65 1.18 16.45
N THR A 59 17.48 0.90 17.01
CA THR A 59 17.30 0.31 18.35
C THR A 59 17.99 -1.05 18.47
N LEU A 60 17.99 -1.84 17.39
CA LEU A 60 18.68 -3.13 17.30
C LEU A 60 20.20 -3.01 17.10
N GLY A 61 20.74 -1.78 17.03
CA GLY A 61 22.16 -1.51 16.89
C GLY A 61 22.70 -1.58 15.47
N VAL A 62 21.82 -1.61 14.46
CA VAL A 62 22.21 -1.52 13.05
C VAL A 62 22.65 -0.09 12.73
N GLY A 63 23.75 0.07 12.00
CA GLY A 63 24.21 1.37 11.54
C GLY A 63 23.29 1.91 10.46
N VAL A 64 22.57 2.99 10.77
CA VAL A 64 21.61 3.65 9.86
C VAL A 64 22.03 5.11 9.73
N VAL A 65 22.44 5.53 8.53
CA VAL A 65 22.96 6.87 8.27
C VAL A 65 22.16 7.54 7.17
N HIS A 66 21.54 8.67 7.48
CA HIS A 66 20.85 9.49 6.47
C HIS A 66 21.87 10.25 5.63
N GLN A 67 21.79 10.13 4.31
CA GLN A 67 22.72 10.74 3.35
C GLN A 67 22.15 11.98 2.63
N GLY A 68 20.96 12.42 3.05
CA GLY A 68 20.24 13.55 2.45
C GLY A 68 19.14 13.12 1.48
N GLY A 69 18.03 13.89 1.47
CA GLY A 69 16.83 13.54 0.70
C GLY A 69 16.27 12.19 1.12
N GLU A 70 16.01 11.33 0.16
CA GLU A 70 15.47 9.99 0.35
C GLU A 70 16.56 8.89 0.31
N ASN A 71 17.84 9.25 0.62
CA ASN A 71 18.98 8.35 0.53
C ASN A 71 19.51 7.97 1.91
N TRP A 72 19.81 6.70 2.09
CA TRP A 72 20.26 6.12 3.34
C TRP A 72 21.40 5.14 3.12
N LEU A 73 22.33 5.07 4.08
CA LEU A 73 23.35 4.04 4.15
C LEU A 73 23.04 3.12 5.33
N ILE A 74 22.89 1.83 5.05
CA ILE A 74 22.63 0.79 6.04
C ILE A 74 23.88 -0.06 6.17
N LYS A 75 24.43 -0.14 7.38
CA LYS A 75 25.58 -0.99 7.71
C LYS A 75 25.06 -2.33 8.21
N GLY A 76 25.12 -3.33 7.36
CA GLY A 76 24.58 -4.65 7.67
C GLY A 76 25.29 -5.33 8.84
N CYS A 77 24.55 -6.15 9.57
CA CYS A 77 25.03 -6.90 10.74
C CYS A 77 25.27 -8.40 10.46
N GLY A 78 25.16 -8.83 9.20
CA GLY A 78 25.34 -10.23 8.81
C GLY A 78 24.36 -11.20 9.50
N GLY A 79 23.15 -10.72 9.83
CA GLY A 79 22.12 -11.52 10.52
C GLY A 79 22.28 -11.60 12.03
N ASN A 80 23.30 -10.96 12.62
CA ASN A 80 23.55 -10.94 14.05
C ASN A 80 23.33 -9.54 14.63
N PHE A 81 22.10 -9.22 14.99
CA PHE A 81 21.77 -7.93 15.57
C PHE A 81 22.62 -7.64 16.82
N PRO A 82 23.29 -6.47 16.91
CA PRO A 82 24.15 -6.14 18.05
C PRO A 82 23.41 -6.08 19.39
N VAL A 83 22.19 -5.55 19.40
CA VAL A 83 21.35 -5.44 20.60
C VAL A 83 20.47 -6.68 20.70
N LYS A 84 20.62 -7.43 21.79
CA LYS A 84 19.92 -8.71 22.03
C LYS A 84 18.71 -8.58 22.96
N GLN A 85 18.44 -7.39 23.47
CA GLN A 85 17.27 -7.12 24.31
C GLN A 85 16.72 -5.73 24.00
N ALA A 86 15.49 -5.66 23.52
CA ALA A 86 14.85 -4.40 23.18
C ALA A 86 13.32 -4.49 23.18
N GLU A 87 12.68 -3.34 23.32
CA GLU A 87 11.26 -3.14 23.05
C GLU A 87 11.13 -2.29 21.77
N LEU A 88 10.36 -2.80 20.80
CA LEU A 88 10.17 -2.19 19.49
C LEU A 88 8.72 -1.75 19.31
N PHE A 89 8.52 -0.46 19.05
CA PHE A 89 7.22 0.08 18.69
C PHE A 89 7.12 0.26 17.17
N LEU A 90 6.25 -0.50 16.53
CA LEU A 90 6.15 -0.58 15.07
C LEU A 90 4.87 0.05 14.51
N GLY A 91 4.16 0.84 15.31
CA GLY A 91 2.96 1.57 14.89
C GLY A 91 1.91 0.65 14.25
N ASN A 92 1.42 1.01 13.06
CA ASN A 92 0.53 0.17 12.23
C ASN A 92 1.28 -0.38 10.99
N ALA A 93 2.61 -0.47 11.04
CA ALA A 93 3.48 -0.87 9.93
C ALA A 93 3.56 -2.40 9.77
N GLY A 94 2.55 -3.01 9.14
CA GLY A 94 2.51 -4.47 8.93
C GLY A 94 3.67 -5.01 8.11
N THR A 95 4.21 -4.23 7.17
CA THR A 95 5.38 -4.58 6.34
C THR A 95 6.71 -4.52 7.10
N ALA A 96 6.74 -3.89 8.27
CA ALA A 96 7.86 -3.92 9.21
C ALA A 96 7.64 -4.99 10.28
N PHE A 97 6.45 -5.04 10.89
CA PHE A 97 6.15 -5.87 12.04
C PHE A 97 6.39 -7.36 11.78
N ARG A 98 5.80 -7.92 10.72
CA ARG A 98 5.86 -9.34 10.43
C ARG A 98 7.26 -9.82 10.03
N PRO A 99 7.97 -9.16 9.08
CA PRO A 99 9.33 -9.55 8.74
C PRO A 99 10.33 -9.41 9.89
N LEU A 100 10.24 -8.34 10.70
CA LEU A 100 11.09 -8.18 11.89
C LEU A 100 10.80 -9.26 12.92
N THR A 101 9.54 -9.61 13.18
CA THR A 101 9.19 -10.73 14.07
C THR A 101 9.91 -12.00 13.65
N ALA A 102 9.84 -12.37 12.37
CA ALA A 102 10.48 -13.58 11.86
C ALA A 102 12.01 -13.50 11.96
N ALA A 103 12.61 -12.37 11.55
CA ALA A 103 14.06 -12.19 11.59
C ALA A 103 14.59 -12.25 13.03
N LEU A 104 13.95 -11.59 13.98
CA LEU A 104 14.37 -11.55 15.37
C LEU A 104 14.18 -12.92 16.07
N ALA A 105 13.09 -13.62 15.75
CA ALA A 105 12.86 -14.96 16.28
C ALA A 105 13.95 -15.96 15.87
N LEU A 106 14.47 -15.86 14.64
CA LEU A 106 15.53 -16.74 14.14
C LEU A 106 16.93 -16.24 14.45
N ALA A 107 17.16 -14.92 14.57
CA ALA A 107 18.46 -14.35 14.95
C ALA A 107 18.76 -14.48 16.45
N GLY A 108 17.76 -14.75 17.28
CA GLY A 108 17.86 -14.92 18.72
C GLY A 108 18.05 -13.62 19.50
N GLY A 109 17.41 -13.57 20.65
CA GLY A 109 17.40 -12.45 21.59
C GLY A 109 16.12 -12.44 22.42
N ASP A 110 15.92 -11.38 23.22
CA ASP A 110 14.72 -11.16 24.01
C ASP A 110 14.10 -9.82 23.57
N TYR A 111 13.00 -9.88 22.86
CA TYR A 111 12.40 -8.70 22.24
C TYR A 111 10.91 -8.63 22.51
N ILE A 112 10.41 -7.41 22.78
CA ILE A 112 8.98 -7.12 22.85
C ILE A 112 8.63 -6.28 21.62
N LEU A 113 7.65 -6.75 20.83
CA LEU A 113 7.16 -6.05 19.66
C LEU A 113 5.72 -5.62 19.90
N LYS A 114 5.46 -4.32 19.75
CA LYS A 114 4.13 -3.73 19.93
C LYS A 114 3.84 -2.66 18.87
N GLY A 115 2.58 -2.32 18.73
CA GLY A 115 2.11 -1.28 17.84
C GLY A 115 0.95 -0.50 18.43
N VAL A 116 0.22 0.22 17.58
CA VAL A 116 -1.03 0.89 17.95
C VAL A 116 -2.15 -0.14 18.12
N ALA A 117 -3.30 0.28 18.69
CA ALA A 117 -4.43 -0.61 18.94
C ALA A 117 -4.85 -1.43 17.70
N ARG A 118 -4.91 -0.80 16.54
CA ARG A 118 -5.25 -1.50 15.29
C ARG A 118 -4.25 -2.60 14.92
N MET A 119 -2.95 -2.42 15.19
CA MET A 119 -1.96 -3.48 14.96
C MET A 119 -2.26 -4.71 15.82
N HIS A 120 -2.79 -4.52 17.02
CA HIS A 120 -3.17 -5.60 17.93
C HIS A 120 -4.44 -6.36 17.50
N GLU A 121 -5.14 -5.88 16.48
CA GLU A 121 -6.29 -6.54 15.86
C GLU A 121 -5.93 -7.22 14.53
N ARG A 122 -4.71 -7.03 14.04
CA ARG A 122 -4.23 -7.60 12.77
C ARG A 122 -3.55 -8.94 13.02
N PRO A 123 -3.98 -10.04 12.35
CA PRO A 123 -3.49 -11.38 12.64
C PRO A 123 -2.00 -11.54 12.33
N ILE A 124 -1.34 -12.38 13.15
CA ILE A 124 0.06 -12.81 12.97
C ILE A 124 0.25 -14.29 13.30
N GLY A 125 -0.79 -14.96 13.79
CA GLY A 125 -0.73 -16.34 14.31
C GLY A 125 -0.12 -17.33 13.34
N ASP A 126 -0.51 -17.31 12.07
CA ASP A 126 0.01 -18.25 11.07
C ASP A 126 1.53 -18.11 10.84
N LEU A 127 2.07 -16.88 10.96
CA LEU A 127 3.53 -16.69 10.95
C LEU A 127 4.18 -17.28 12.20
N ILE A 128 3.60 -17.04 13.38
CA ILE A 128 4.12 -17.55 14.64
C ILE A 128 4.11 -19.07 14.67
N ASP A 129 3.05 -19.70 14.16
CA ASP A 129 2.94 -21.15 14.03
C ASP A 129 4.03 -21.71 13.10
N GLY A 130 4.35 -21.02 12.00
CA GLY A 130 5.47 -21.35 11.14
C GLY A 130 6.82 -21.25 11.85
N LEU A 131 7.05 -20.19 12.63
CA LEU A 131 8.27 -19.99 13.41
C LEU A 131 8.42 -21.01 14.55
N ARG A 132 7.32 -21.37 15.23
CA ARG A 132 7.30 -22.41 16.29
C ARG A 132 7.65 -23.78 15.74
N GLN A 133 7.30 -24.13 14.50
CA GLN A 133 7.76 -25.36 13.84
C GLN A 133 9.28 -25.42 13.68
N LEU A 134 9.96 -24.27 13.68
CA LEU A 134 11.43 -24.16 13.70
C LEU A 134 12.01 -24.05 15.12
N GLY A 135 11.18 -24.13 16.16
CA GLY A 135 11.61 -24.08 17.55
C GLY A 135 11.67 -22.67 18.15
N ALA A 136 11.14 -21.66 17.48
CA ALA A 136 11.09 -20.29 18.03
C ALA A 136 10.19 -20.21 19.28
N ASP A 137 10.63 -19.44 20.28
CA ASP A 137 9.87 -19.15 21.50
C ASP A 137 9.20 -17.78 21.38
N VAL A 138 7.90 -17.80 21.14
CA VAL A 138 7.07 -16.62 20.97
C VAL A 138 5.85 -16.69 21.88
N THR A 139 5.65 -15.65 22.68
CA THR A 139 4.51 -15.49 23.58
C THR A 139 3.64 -14.31 23.13
N TYR A 140 2.33 -14.50 23.07
CA TYR A 140 1.37 -13.42 22.91
C TYR A 140 1.17 -12.71 24.25
N LEU A 141 1.32 -11.39 24.27
CA LEU A 141 1.13 -10.59 25.49
C LEU A 141 -0.32 -10.07 25.66
N GLY A 142 -1.14 -10.30 24.64
CA GLY A 142 -2.57 -9.99 24.62
C GLY A 142 -3.38 -11.19 24.10
N ASN A 143 -4.19 -10.96 23.07
CA ASN A 143 -4.99 -12.01 22.45
C ASN A 143 -4.12 -12.99 21.65
N GLU A 144 -4.41 -14.28 21.74
CA GLU A 144 -3.70 -15.31 20.97
C GLU A 144 -3.90 -15.08 19.45
N GLY A 145 -2.82 -15.22 18.70
CA GLY A 145 -2.81 -14.96 17.26
C GLY A 145 -2.57 -13.49 16.86
N PHE A 146 -2.42 -12.58 17.84
CA PHE A 146 -2.31 -11.14 17.61
C PHE A 146 -1.17 -10.51 18.42
N PRO A 147 -0.55 -9.41 17.92
CA PRO A 147 0.36 -8.60 18.75
C PRO A 147 -0.36 -8.05 20.01
N PRO A 148 0.38 -7.62 21.08
CA PRO A 148 1.84 -7.56 21.17
C PRO A 148 2.48 -8.93 21.39
N LEU A 149 3.78 -9.03 21.05
CA LEU A 149 4.54 -10.27 21.14
C LEU A 149 5.77 -10.12 22.02
N GLN A 150 6.13 -11.19 22.73
CA GLN A 150 7.46 -11.37 23.30
C GLN A 150 8.17 -12.52 22.56
N LEU A 151 9.37 -12.24 22.07
CA LEU A 151 10.27 -13.21 21.49
C LEU A 151 11.37 -13.48 22.52
N LYS A 152 11.71 -14.76 22.72
CA LYS A 152 12.82 -15.16 23.60
C LYS A 152 13.87 -15.93 22.84
N LEU A 153 15.09 -15.92 23.39
CA LEU A 153 16.14 -16.76 22.86
C LEU A 153 15.70 -18.23 22.90
N ALA A 154 15.75 -18.89 21.76
CA ALA A 154 15.30 -20.26 21.59
C ALA A 154 16.37 -21.08 20.87
N ASN A 155 16.31 -22.41 21.03
CA ASN A 155 17.13 -23.32 20.26
C ASN A 155 16.43 -23.61 18.92
N ILE A 156 16.77 -22.81 17.92
CA ILE A 156 16.22 -22.99 16.58
C ILE A 156 16.70 -24.33 16.02
N GLN A 157 15.75 -25.14 15.58
CA GLN A 157 15.98 -26.43 14.93
C GLN A 157 15.75 -26.26 13.43
N PRO A 158 16.78 -25.79 12.71
CA PRO A 158 16.64 -25.51 11.29
C PRO A 158 16.57 -26.82 10.49
N GLY A 159 15.88 -26.72 9.37
CA GLY A 159 15.75 -27.82 8.41
C GLY A 159 14.32 -28.39 8.36
N GLY A 160 14.08 -29.19 7.32
CA GLY A 160 12.78 -29.85 7.09
C GLY A 160 11.75 -28.96 6.39
N VAL A 161 10.49 -29.27 6.63
CA VAL A 161 9.34 -28.64 5.99
C VAL A 161 8.53 -27.89 7.02
N VAL A 162 8.31 -26.61 6.77
CA VAL A 162 7.44 -25.71 7.56
C VAL A 162 6.15 -25.48 6.80
N LYS A 163 5.01 -25.53 7.47
CA LYS A 163 3.70 -25.23 6.88
C LYS A 163 3.24 -23.84 7.28
N VAL A 164 2.77 -23.06 6.30
CA VAL A 164 2.19 -21.73 6.53
C VAL A 164 0.91 -21.55 5.73
N ARG A 165 -0.10 -20.95 6.31
CA ARG A 165 -1.34 -20.64 5.59
C ARG A 165 -1.11 -19.49 4.60
N GLY A 166 -1.60 -19.68 3.36
CA GLY A 166 -1.51 -18.68 2.28
C GLY A 166 -2.76 -17.87 2.04
N ASP A 167 -3.88 -18.26 2.61
CA ASP A 167 -5.22 -17.73 2.33
C ASP A 167 -5.64 -16.55 3.24
N VAL A 168 -4.80 -16.13 4.17
CA VAL A 168 -5.04 -14.99 5.07
C VAL A 168 -4.21 -13.78 4.70
N SER A 169 -2.88 -13.93 4.59
CA SER A 169 -1.97 -12.84 4.26
C SER A 169 -0.66 -13.36 3.67
N SER A 170 -0.24 -12.78 2.52
CA SER A 170 1.08 -13.04 1.93
C SER A 170 2.24 -12.54 2.80
N GLN A 171 1.98 -11.67 3.79
CA GLN A 171 3.02 -11.15 4.70
C GLN A 171 3.59 -12.23 5.62
N PHE A 172 2.84 -13.31 5.89
CA PHE A 172 3.33 -14.42 6.70
C PHE A 172 4.42 -15.19 5.95
N LEU A 173 4.14 -15.59 4.72
CA LEU A 173 5.14 -16.24 3.86
C LEU A 173 6.32 -15.30 3.56
N THR A 174 6.07 -14.02 3.27
CA THR A 174 7.11 -13.01 3.07
C THR A 174 8.06 -12.93 4.27
N GLY A 175 7.51 -12.75 5.49
CA GLY A 175 8.31 -12.64 6.71
C GLY A 175 9.14 -13.89 6.95
N LEU A 176 8.55 -15.05 6.77
CA LEU A 176 9.23 -16.33 6.94
C LEU A 176 10.36 -16.51 5.92
N LEU A 177 10.12 -16.34 4.62
CA LEU A 177 11.12 -16.48 3.56
C LEU A 177 12.32 -15.55 3.77
N MET A 178 12.09 -14.30 4.13
CA MET A 178 13.16 -13.33 4.39
C MET A 178 14.03 -13.68 5.59
N ALA A 179 13.49 -14.39 6.59
CA ALA A 179 14.20 -14.77 7.80
C ALA A 179 14.94 -16.12 7.66
N LEU A 180 14.46 -17.04 6.82
CA LEU A 180 15.01 -18.40 6.72
C LEU A 180 16.51 -18.49 6.42
N PRO A 181 17.15 -17.59 5.62
CA PRO A 181 18.61 -17.61 5.44
C PRO A 181 19.40 -17.55 6.73
N LEU A 182 18.84 -16.94 7.82
CA LEU A 182 19.48 -16.85 9.14
C LEU A 182 19.68 -18.22 9.79
N THR A 183 18.97 -19.26 9.35
CA THR A 183 19.15 -20.62 9.87
C THR A 183 20.40 -21.29 9.34
N GLY A 184 20.95 -20.84 8.20
CA GLY A 184 22.10 -21.46 7.53
C GLY A 184 21.82 -22.84 6.92
N GLN A 185 20.61 -23.37 7.07
CA GLN A 185 20.20 -24.72 6.64
C GLN A 185 19.16 -24.66 5.51
N THR A 186 18.98 -25.77 4.80
CA THR A 186 17.87 -25.88 3.85
C THR A 186 16.56 -25.97 4.61
N VAL A 187 15.64 -25.03 4.31
CA VAL A 187 14.28 -25.04 4.82
C VAL A 187 13.29 -24.92 3.68
N THR A 188 12.32 -25.81 3.65
CA THR A 188 11.22 -25.78 2.69
C THR A 188 9.95 -25.26 3.37
N VAL A 189 9.22 -24.37 2.72
CA VAL A 189 7.93 -23.87 3.19
C VAL A 189 6.84 -24.41 2.26
N ASP A 190 5.92 -25.17 2.83
CA ASP A 190 4.69 -25.61 2.16
C ASP A 190 3.55 -24.64 2.48
N VAL A 191 2.95 -24.08 1.45
CA VAL A 191 1.80 -23.17 1.56
C VAL A 191 0.52 -24.00 1.64
N VAL A 192 -0.22 -23.82 2.72
CA VAL A 192 -1.51 -24.48 2.93
C VAL A 192 -2.63 -23.55 2.44
N GLY A 193 -3.51 -24.09 1.61
CA GLY A 193 -4.57 -23.31 0.96
C GLY A 193 -4.09 -22.54 -0.27
N GLU A 194 -4.94 -21.68 -0.81
CA GLU A 194 -4.58 -20.85 -1.95
C GLU A 194 -3.80 -19.61 -1.49
N LEU A 195 -2.63 -19.38 -2.10
CA LEU A 195 -1.84 -18.18 -1.81
C LEU A 195 -2.51 -16.94 -2.41
N ILE A 196 -2.86 -15.99 -1.54
CA ILE A 196 -3.41 -14.70 -1.93
C ILE A 196 -2.32 -13.63 -2.05
N SER A 197 -2.61 -12.57 -2.78
CA SER A 197 -1.69 -11.42 -2.97
C SER A 197 -0.30 -11.86 -3.44
N LYS A 198 -0.26 -12.79 -4.38
CA LYS A 198 0.94 -13.39 -4.99
C LYS A 198 2.01 -12.36 -5.43
N PRO A 199 1.65 -11.19 -5.97
CA PRO A 199 2.65 -10.19 -6.38
C PRO A 199 3.60 -9.74 -5.28
N TYR A 200 3.18 -9.73 -4.01
CA TYR A 200 4.08 -9.38 -2.90
C TYR A 200 5.12 -10.47 -2.61
N ILE A 201 4.84 -11.71 -2.97
CA ILE A 201 5.84 -12.79 -2.93
C ILE A 201 6.85 -12.61 -4.05
N GLU A 202 6.42 -12.23 -5.27
CA GLU A 202 7.35 -11.90 -6.37
C GLU A 202 8.29 -10.75 -5.99
N ILE A 203 7.78 -9.68 -5.38
CA ILE A 203 8.62 -8.59 -4.86
C ILE A 203 9.64 -9.14 -3.85
N THR A 204 9.20 -10.01 -2.92
CA THR A 204 10.07 -10.60 -1.91
C THR A 204 11.19 -11.42 -2.54
N LEU A 205 10.85 -12.32 -3.47
CA LEU A 205 11.83 -13.17 -4.16
C LEU A 205 12.82 -12.34 -4.99
N ALA A 206 12.33 -11.33 -5.70
CA ALA A 206 13.16 -10.44 -6.51
C ALA A 206 14.17 -9.66 -5.65
N ILE A 207 13.74 -9.12 -4.49
CA ILE A 207 14.63 -8.39 -3.60
C ILE A 207 15.62 -9.33 -2.91
N MET A 208 15.17 -10.50 -2.43
CA MET A 208 16.08 -11.52 -1.88
C MET A 208 17.18 -11.91 -2.88
N ALA A 209 16.82 -12.08 -4.15
CA ALA A 209 17.78 -12.36 -5.22
C ALA A 209 18.80 -11.22 -5.42
N ARG A 210 18.38 -9.97 -5.36
CA ARG A 210 19.29 -8.80 -5.40
C ARG A 210 20.29 -8.77 -4.25
N PHE A 211 19.93 -9.33 -3.10
CA PHE A 211 20.81 -9.52 -1.94
C PHE A 211 21.52 -10.89 -1.92
N GLY A 212 21.52 -11.64 -3.03
CA GLY A 212 22.28 -12.87 -3.21
C GLY A 212 21.59 -14.16 -2.78
N VAL A 213 20.32 -14.11 -2.36
CA VAL A 213 19.56 -15.29 -1.94
C VAL A 213 18.57 -15.71 -3.02
N GLN A 214 18.77 -16.90 -3.60
CA GLN A 214 17.89 -17.49 -4.60
C GLN A 214 16.97 -18.51 -3.92
N VAL A 215 15.67 -18.26 -3.92
CA VAL A 215 14.65 -19.18 -3.43
C VAL A 215 14.18 -20.06 -4.57
N GLN A 216 14.22 -21.36 -4.37
CA GLN A 216 13.64 -22.34 -5.30
C GLN A 216 12.14 -22.44 -5.03
N ARG A 217 11.33 -22.61 -6.06
CA ARG A 217 9.89 -22.78 -5.89
C ARG A 217 9.27 -23.81 -6.84
N GLU A 218 8.21 -24.44 -6.34
CA GLU A 218 7.32 -25.31 -7.11
C GLU A 218 5.94 -24.65 -7.15
N GLY A 219 5.67 -23.89 -8.22
CA GLY A 219 4.46 -23.08 -8.35
C GLY A 219 4.32 -22.05 -7.21
N TRP A 220 3.14 -22.04 -6.59
CA TRP A 220 2.81 -21.19 -5.43
C TRP A 220 2.62 -22.00 -4.14
N GLN A 221 2.89 -23.31 -4.18
CA GLN A 221 2.65 -24.23 -3.10
C GLN A 221 3.89 -24.53 -2.27
N ARG A 222 5.09 -24.42 -2.86
CA ARG A 222 6.33 -24.79 -2.18
C ARG A 222 7.47 -23.84 -2.50
N PHE A 223 8.20 -23.43 -1.46
CA PHE A 223 9.35 -22.55 -1.54
C PHE A 223 10.50 -23.13 -0.72
N THR A 224 11.70 -23.20 -1.29
CA THR A 224 12.88 -23.75 -0.61
C THR A 224 13.99 -22.70 -0.58
N VAL A 225 14.46 -22.39 0.62
CA VAL A 225 15.67 -21.61 0.86
C VAL A 225 16.83 -22.59 1.04
N PRO A 226 17.85 -22.60 0.16
CA PRO A 226 18.97 -23.54 0.23
C PRO A 226 19.87 -23.30 1.45
N ALA A 227 20.55 -24.35 1.90
CA ALA A 227 21.61 -24.22 2.92
C ALA A 227 22.72 -23.28 2.46
N GLY A 228 23.34 -22.58 3.41
CA GLY A 228 24.41 -21.61 3.13
C GLY A 228 23.93 -20.32 2.48
N SER A 229 22.60 -20.14 2.28
CA SER A 229 22.05 -18.85 1.84
C SER A 229 22.38 -17.78 2.87
N ARG A 230 22.90 -16.63 2.39
CA ARG A 230 23.20 -15.46 3.21
C ARG A 230 23.00 -14.20 2.40
N TYR A 231 22.62 -13.14 3.07
CA TYR A 231 22.48 -11.85 2.42
C TYR A 231 23.83 -11.15 2.31
N VAL A 232 24.09 -10.63 1.11
CA VAL A 232 25.26 -9.81 0.78
C VAL A 232 24.78 -8.50 0.17
N SER A 233 25.36 -7.40 0.59
CA SER A 233 25.01 -6.09 0.04
C SER A 233 25.24 -6.03 -1.47
N PRO A 234 24.28 -5.52 -2.25
CA PRO A 234 24.49 -5.23 -3.68
C PRO A 234 25.26 -3.93 -3.94
N GLY A 235 25.75 -3.26 -2.89
CA GLY A 235 26.34 -1.92 -2.93
C GLY A 235 25.28 -0.83 -2.93
N THR A 236 24.69 -0.53 -4.08
CA THR A 236 23.60 0.46 -4.21
C THR A 236 22.32 -0.22 -4.69
N ILE A 237 21.20 0.12 -4.09
CA ILE A 237 19.86 -0.32 -4.50
C ILE A 237 18.91 0.88 -4.60
N TYR A 238 18.15 0.93 -5.69
CA TYR A 238 17.11 1.93 -5.93
C TYR A 238 15.74 1.36 -5.60
N VAL A 239 14.94 2.11 -4.86
CA VAL A 239 13.55 1.79 -4.60
C VAL A 239 12.70 2.30 -5.76
N GLU A 240 11.92 1.42 -6.39
CA GLU A 240 10.99 1.81 -7.45
C GLU A 240 9.88 2.71 -6.89
N GLY A 241 9.30 3.58 -7.72
CA GLY A 241 8.07 4.30 -7.41
C GLY A 241 6.92 3.34 -7.08
N ASP A 242 6.02 3.74 -6.20
CA ASP A 242 4.92 2.89 -5.72
C ASP A 242 3.86 2.67 -6.80
N ALA A 243 3.73 1.45 -7.30
CA ALA A 243 2.76 1.09 -8.33
C ALA A 243 1.30 1.19 -7.85
N SER A 244 1.04 0.97 -6.55
CA SER A 244 -0.30 1.21 -6.00
C SER A 244 -0.64 2.70 -6.04
N SER A 245 0.33 3.57 -5.72
CA SER A 245 0.16 5.03 -5.81
C SER A 245 -0.02 5.51 -7.25
N ALA A 246 0.60 4.84 -8.23
CA ALA A 246 0.37 5.12 -9.64
C ALA A 246 -1.11 5.00 -10.01
N SER A 247 -1.84 4.06 -9.41
CA SER A 247 -3.24 3.81 -9.74
C SER A 247 -4.14 5.04 -9.62
N TYR A 248 -3.92 5.86 -8.59
CA TYR A 248 -4.72 7.07 -8.36
C TYR A 248 -4.56 8.07 -9.51
N PHE A 249 -3.33 8.30 -9.96
CA PHE A 249 -3.03 9.26 -11.02
C PHE A 249 -3.38 8.74 -12.41
N LEU A 250 -3.25 7.44 -12.65
CA LEU A 250 -3.74 6.83 -13.89
C LEU A 250 -5.27 6.92 -13.98
N ALA A 251 -5.97 6.65 -12.87
CA ALA A 251 -7.42 6.84 -12.81
C ALA A 251 -7.83 8.31 -12.99
N LEU A 252 -7.06 9.27 -12.42
CA LEU A 252 -7.25 10.70 -12.67
C LEU A 252 -7.22 11.01 -14.17
N GLY A 253 -6.25 10.48 -14.90
CA GLY A 253 -6.15 10.69 -16.34
C GLY A 253 -7.33 10.07 -17.11
N ALA A 254 -7.74 8.86 -16.72
CA ALA A 254 -8.84 8.15 -17.35
C ALA A 254 -10.22 8.79 -17.09
N ILE A 255 -10.41 9.46 -15.96
CA ILE A 255 -11.65 10.14 -15.58
C ILE A 255 -11.63 11.59 -16.07
N GLY A 256 -10.52 12.30 -15.85
CA GLY A 256 -10.43 13.75 -16.02
C GLY A 256 -9.91 14.20 -17.40
N GLY A 257 -9.87 13.32 -18.40
CA GLY A 257 -9.44 13.62 -19.77
C GLY A 257 -7.98 13.21 -20.06
N GLY A 258 -7.05 13.61 -19.24
CA GLY A 258 -5.63 13.27 -19.37
C GLY A 258 -4.92 13.99 -20.55
N PRO A 259 -3.71 13.55 -20.94
CA PRO A 259 -2.96 12.48 -20.31
C PRO A 259 -2.41 12.86 -18.91
N VAL A 260 -2.49 11.96 -17.96
CA VAL A 260 -1.74 12.04 -16.71
C VAL A 260 -0.66 10.98 -16.74
N ARG A 261 0.59 11.41 -16.55
CA ARG A 261 1.78 10.56 -16.57
C ARG A 261 2.33 10.38 -15.16
N VAL A 262 2.69 9.18 -14.80
CA VAL A 262 3.43 8.84 -13.58
C VAL A 262 4.83 8.38 -13.92
N GLU A 263 5.81 8.79 -13.11
CA GLU A 263 7.22 8.46 -13.28
C GLU A 263 7.76 7.72 -12.05
N GLY A 264 8.71 6.81 -12.27
CA GLY A 264 9.33 5.98 -11.25
C GLY A 264 8.85 4.52 -11.24
N VAL A 265 7.83 4.19 -12.02
CA VAL A 265 7.32 2.82 -12.20
C VAL A 265 6.79 2.65 -13.62
N GLY A 266 7.00 1.48 -14.21
CA GLY A 266 6.56 1.18 -15.57
C GLY A 266 6.57 -0.32 -15.86
N GLN A 267 6.71 -0.68 -17.12
CA GLN A 267 6.61 -2.07 -17.57
C GLN A 267 7.68 -3.00 -16.96
N ASP A 268 8.85 -2.46 -16.55
CA ASP A 268 9.96 -3.24 -15.99
C ASP A 268 9.86 -3.42 -14.46
N SER A 269 8.77 -2.95 -13.85
CA SER A 269 8.55 -3.02 -12.41
C SER A 269 8.37 -4.45 -11.90
N ILE A 270 8.95 -4.74 -10.73
CA ILE A 270 8.70 -5.98 -9.99
C ILE A 270 7.38 -5.98 -9.22
N GLN A 271 6.64 -4.86 -9.22
CA GLN A 271 5.40 -4.69 -8.47
C GLN A 271 4.20 -5.14 -9.29
N GLY A 272 3.38 -6.04 -8.73
CA GLY A 272 2.19 -6.54 -9.42
C GLY A 272 1.14 -5.48 -9.72
N ASP A 273 1.03 -4.45 -8.87
CA ASP A 273 0.04 -3.38 -9.04
C ASP A 273 0.27 -2.54 -10.32
N VAL A 274 1.41 -2.69 -11.01
CA VAL A 274 1.61 -2.13 -12.35
C VAL A 274 0.55 -2.61 -13.35
N LYS A 275 -0.01 -3.81 -13.13
CA LYS A 275 -1.11 -4.38 -13.93
C LYS A 275 -2.46 -3.67 -13.74
N PHE A 276 -2.54 -2.70 -12.82
CA PHE A 276 -3.67 -1.78 -12.76
C PHE A 276 -3.90 -1.08 -14.11
N ALA A 277 -2.82 -0.75 -14.82
CA ALA A 277 -2.90 -0.16 -16.16
C ALA A 277 -3.69 -1.05 -17.15
N GLU A 278 -3.50 -2.37 -17.10
CA GLU A 278 -4.26 -3.33 -17.91
C GLU A 278 -5.74 -3.37 -17.50
N ALA A 279 -6.02 -3.34 -16.19
CA ALA A 279 -7.40 -3.31 -15.68
C ALA A 279 -8.12 -2.02 -16.10
N LEU A 280 -7.43 -0.88 -16.04
CA LEU A 280 -7.97 0.40 -16.47
C LEU A 280 -8.17 0.45 -17.99
N ALA A 281 -7.29 -0.18 -18.77
CA ALA A 281 -7.46 -0.34 -20.22
C ALA A 281 -8.70 -1.18 -20.57
N LYS A 282 -9.02 -2.21 -19.78
CA LYS A 282 -10.28 -2.98 -19.94
C LYS A 282 -11.52 -2.14 -19.68
N MET A 283 -11.42 -1.11 -18.84
CA MET A 283 -12.49 -0.11 -18.67
C MET A 283 -12.54 0.91 -19.81
N GLY A 284 -11.65 0.81 -20.80
CA GLY A 284 -11.61 1.65 -22.00
C GLY A 284 -10.54 2.74 -21.98
N ALA A 285 -9.86 3.00 -20.88
CA ALA A 285 -8.81 4.02 -20.81
C ALA A 285 -7.69 3.76 -21.82
N VAL A 286 -7.14 4.82 -22.39
CA VAL A 286 -5.98 4.73 -23.27
C VAL A 286 -4.72 4.80 -22.43
N ILE A 287 -3.92 3.72 -22.46
CA ILE A 287 -2.72 3.54 -21.65
C ILE A 287 -1.48 3.55 -22.54
N GLU A 288 -0.46 4.26 -22.09
CA GLU A 288 0.90 4.18 -22.64
C GLU A 288 1.88 3.84 -21.52
N MET A 289 2.88 3.01 -21.82
CA MET A 289 3.87 2.57 -20.83
C MET A 289 5.27 2.55 -21.44
N GLY A 290 6.24 2.97 -20.64
CA GLY A 290 7.66 2.77 -20.89
C GLY A 290 8.32 1.99 -19.75
N PRO A 291 9.65 1.85 -19.76
CA PRO A 291 10.36 1.06 -18.75
C PRO A 291 10.06 1.49 -17.31
N ASN A 292 10.02 2.81 -17.02
CA ASN A 292 9.82 3.37 -15.69
C ASN A 292 8.78 4.49 -15.63
N TRP A 293 7.82 4.50 -16.54
CA TRP A 293 6.72 5.44 -16.56
C TRP A 293 5.45 4.82 -17.15
N MET A 294 4.31 5.37 -16.78
CA MET A 294 2.99 5.02 -17.34
C MET A 294 2.18 6.30 -17.54
N SER A 295 1.26 6.30 -18.48
CA SER A 295 0.29 7.37 -18.66
C SER A 295 -1.09 6.84 -19.00
N ALA A 296 -2.12 7.59 -18.61
CA ALA A 296 -3.50 7.27 -18.91
C ALA A 296 -4.27 8.51 -19.36
N ARG A 297 -5.20 8.31 -20.30
CA ARG A 297 -6.17 9.32 -20.72
C ARG A 297 -7.56 8.71 -20.93
N ALA A 298 -8.57 9.56 -20.88
CA ALA A 298 -9.94 9.16 -21.07
C ALA A 298 -10.19 8.56 -22.46
N PRO A 299 -11.08 7.56 -22.57
CA PRO A 299 -11.59 7.09 -23.87
C PRO A 299 -12.63 8.07 -24.42
N GLU A 300 -12.84 8.07 -25.74
CA GLU A 300 -13.86 8.92 -26.40
C GLU A 300 -15.29 8.56 -25.96
N GLY A 301 -15.58 7.30 -25.66
CA GLY A 301 -16.91 6.83 -25.28
C GLY A 301 -17.22 6.81 -23.78
N GLY A 302 -16.30 7.29 -22.93
CA GLY A 302 -16.38 7.12 -21.47
C GLY A 302 -15.96 5.71 -21.01
N LEU A 303 -15.80 5.57 -19.69
CA LEU A 303 -15.39 4.31 -19.09
C LEU A 303 -16.55 3.29 -19.07
N VAL A 304 -16.23 2.01 -19.21
CA VAL A 304 -17.16 0.89 -19.14
C VAL A 304 -16.89 0.01 -17.93
N ALA A 305 -17.93 -0.61 -17.42
CA ALA A 305 -17.83 -1.52 -16.29
C ALA A 305 -17.06 -2.80 -16.65
N VAL A 306 -16.45 -3.41 -15.64
CA VAL A 306 -15.67 -4.64 -15.76
C VAL A 306 -16.04 -5.65 -14.68
N ASP A 307 -15.75 -6.90 -14.92
CA ASP A 307 -15.79 -7.98 -13.94
C ASP A 307 -14.40 -8.62 -13.88
N LEU A 308 -13.67 -8.37 -12.79
CA LEU A 308 -12.25 -8.70 -12.68
C LEU A 308 -11.91 -9.50 -11.43
N ASP A 309 -11.00 -10.47 -11.61
CA ASP A 309 -10.22 -11.05 -10.53
C ASP A 309 -9.08 -10.09 -10.18
N CYS A 310 -9.05 -9.61 -8.94
CA CYS A 310 -8.11 -8.61 -8.46
C CYS A 310 -7.01 -9.18 -7.56
N ASN A 311 -6.83 -10.51 -7.50
CA ASN A 311 -5.80 -11.12 -6.67
C ASN A 311 -4.36 -10.65 -7.03
N HIS A 312 -4.15 -10.25 -8.28
CA HIS A 312 -2.86 -9.79 -8.78
C HIS A 312 -2.62 -8.27 -8.69
N ILE A 313 -3.65 -7.49 -8.29
CA ILE A 313 -3.59 -6.05 -8.03
C ILE A 313 -4.29 -5.69 -6.72
N PRO A 314 -3.96 -6.37 -5.61
CA PRO A 314 -4.81 -6.37 -4.42
C PRO A 314 -5.01 -4.99 -3.78
N ASP A 315 -4.02 -4.12 -3.84
CA ASP A 315 -4.12 -2.78 -3.26
C ASP A 315 -4.63 -1.75 -4.29
N ALA A 316 -4.18 -1.82 -5.55
CA ALA A 316 -4.63 -0.92 -6.61
C ALA A 316 -6.11 -1.13 -7.00
N ALA A 317 -6.66 -2.31 -6.75
CA ALA A 317 -8.08 -2.60 -7.02
C ALA A 317 -9.05 -1.68 -6.25
N MET A 318 -8.65 -1.08 -5.12
CA MET A 318 -9.46 -0.06 -4.44
C MET A 318 -9.72 1.16 -5.32
N THR A 319 -8.72 1.53 -6.14
CA THR A 319 -8.88 2.62 -7.11
C THR A 319 -9.90 2.27 -8.19
N LEU A 320 -9.96 0.99 -8.64
CA LEU A 320 -11.01 0.56 -9.58
C LEU A 320 -12.40 0.68 -8.98
N ALA A 321 -12.55 0.41 -7.68
CA ALA A 321 -13.86 0.53 -7.01
C ALA A 321 -14.40 1.97 -7.06
N THR A 322 -13.53 2.97 -6.86
CA THR A 322 -13.94 4.38 -7.00
C THR A 322 -14.11 4.78 -8.46
N THR A 323 -13.24 4.29 -9.35
CA THR A 323 -13.34 4.52 -10.80
C THR A 323 -14.64 3.98 -11.36
N ALA A 324 -15.21 2.91 -10.78
CA ALA A 324 -16.49 2.33 -11.16
C ALA A 324 -17.66 3.33 -11.09
N MET A 325 -17.56 4.38 -10.28
CA MET A 325 -18.57 5.45 -10.23
C MET A 325 -18.68 6.24 -11.54
N PHE A 326 -17.64 6.18 -12.38
CA PHE A 326 -17.55 6.88 -13.67
C PHE A 326 -17.75 5.94 -14.87
N ALA A 327 -17.97 4.66 -14.62
CA ALA A 327 -18.15 3.65 -15.65
C ALA A 327 -19.62 3.40 -15.99
N GLN A 328 -19.90 3.08 -17.24
CA GLN A 328 -21.23 2.65 -17.67
C GLN A 328 -21.43 1.17 -17.32
N GLY A 329 -22.45 0.87 -16.49
CA GLY A 329 -22.78 -0.48 -16.04
C GLY A 329 -22.27 -0.83 -14.64
N THR A 330 -22.38 -2.08 -14.26
CA THR A 330 -22.02 -2.60 -12.93
C THR A 330 -20.65 -3.24 -12.95
N THR A 331 -19.72 -2.68 -12.17
CA THR A 331 -18.36 -3.24 -11.99
C THR A 331 -18.34 -4.23 -10.83
N THR A 332 -17.71 -5.40 -11.05
CA THR A 332 -17.50 -6.42 -10.02
C THR A 332 -16.00 -6.67 -9.84
N LEU A 333 -15.51 -6.55 -8.61
CA LEU A 333 -14.13 -6.86 -8.23
C LEU A 333 -14.15 -8.07 -7.32
N ARG A 334 -13.43 -9.13 -7.70
CA ARG A 334 -13.40 -10.43 -7.02
C ARG A 334 -12.01 -10.77 -6.48
N ASN A 335 -11.96 -11.77 -5.60
CA ASN A 335 -10.74 -12.27 -4.96
C ASN A 335 -10.01 -11.19 -4.15
N ILE A 336 -10.80 -10.39 -3.41
CA ILE A 336 -10.32 -9.31 -2.54
C ILE A 336 -10.50 -9.62 -1.05
N ALA A 337 -10.59 -10.89 -0.64
CA ALA A 337 -10.74 -11.29 0.76
C ALA A 337 -9.66 -10.68 1.68
N SER A 338 -8.43 -10.50 1.17
CA SER A 338 -7.33 -9.87 1.92
C SER A 338 -7.64 -8.44 2.39
N TRP A 339 -8.61 -7.75 1.79
CA TRP A 339 -9.02 -6.40 2.20
C TRP A 339 -9.60 -6.37 3.62
N ARG A 340 -10.17 -7.49 4.10
CA ARG A 340 -10.76 -7.58 5.44
C ARG A 340 -9.77 -7.42 6.59
N VAL A 341 -8.49 -7.74 6.35
CA VAL A 341 -7.43 -7.81 7.37
C VAL A 341 -6.29 -6.79 7.16
N LYS A 342 -6.53 -5.77 6.34
CA LYS A 342 -5.57 -4.67 6.08
C LYS A 342 -5.65 -3.59 7.17
N GLU A 343 -5.31 -2.36 6.84
CA GLU A 343 -5.35 -1.20 7.73
C GLU A 343 -6.75 -1.00 8.35
N THR A 344 -7.78 -1.25 7.56
CA THR A 344 -9.18 -1.39 7.99
C THR A 344 -9.81 -2.60 7.31
N ASP A 345 -11.08 -2.92 7.61
CA ASP A 345 -11.91 -3.76 6.73
C ASP A 345 -12.27 -2.94 5.48
N ARG A 346 -11.43 -3.05 4.44
CA ARG A 346 -11.54 -2.24 3.24
C ARG A 346 -12.80 -2.53 2.43
N ILE A 347 -13.34 -3.76 2.46
CA ILE A 347 -14.59 -4.07 1.76
C ILE A 347 -15.73 -3.29 2.40
N ALA A 348 -15.88 -3.37 3.71
CA ALA A 348 -16.92 -2.66 4.44
C ALA A 348 -16.77 -1.13 4.34
N ALA A 349 -15.54 -0.62 4.48
CA ALA A 349 -15.25 0.81 4.37
C ALA A 349 -15.58 1.35 2.96
N MET A 350 -15.07 0.70 1.89
CA MET A 350 -15.35 1.10 0.51
C MET A 350 -16.85 1.07 0.21
N ALA A 351 -17.56 0.01 0.61
CA ALA A 351 -18.99 -0.10 0.40
C ALA A 351 -19.76 1.02 1.11
N THR A 352 -19.38 1.32 2.35
CA THR A 352 -20.01 2.40 3.13
C THR A 352 -19.83 3.75 2.47
N GLU A 353 -18.62 4.10 2.09
CA GLU A 353 -18.31 5.42 1.52
C GLU A 353 -18.87 5.58 0.10
N LEU A 354 -18.85 4.52 -0.72
CA LEU A 354 -19.50 4.54 -2.04
C LEU A 354 -21.01 4.75 -1.95
N ARG A 355 -21.67 4.13 -0.95
CA ARG A 355 -23.12 4.35 -0.69
C ARG A 355 -23.42 5.77 -0.25
N LYS A 356 -22.55 6.41 0.56
CA LYS A 356 -22.70 7.84 0.90
C LYS A 356 -22.68 8.72 -0.35
N LEU A 357 -21.84 8.39 -1.33
CA LEU A 357 -21.75 9.09 -2.62
C LEU A 357 -22.91 8.75 -3.57
N GLY A 358 -23.80 7.84 -3.21
CA GLY A 358 -25.00 7.51 -3.98
C GLY A 358 -24.88 6.28 -4.90
N ALA A 359 -23.79 5.53 -4.84
CA ALA A 359 -23.68 4.27 -5.58
C ALA A 359 -24.54 3.17 -4.93
N GLU A 360 -25.05 2.25 -5.74
CA GLU A 360 -25.58 0.98 -5.27
C GLU A 360 -24.42 -0.01 -5.13
N VAL A 361 -24.26 -0.60 -3.94
CA VAL A 361 -23.14 -1.47 -3.63
C VAL A 361 -23.62 -2.76 -2.99
N GLU A 362 -23.24 -3.87 -3.59
CA GLU A 362 -23.32 -5.21 -3.01
C GLU A 362 -21.92 -5.65 -2.57
N GLU A 363 -21.78 -6.09 -1.34
CA GLU A 363 -20.50 -6.58 -0.80
C GLU A 363 -20.66 -8.01 -0.29
N GLY A 364 -19.60 -8.81 -0.45
CA GLY A 364 -19.54 -10.17 0.06
C GLY A 364 -18.25 -10.42 0.84
N GLU A 365 -17.96 -11.66 1.13
CA GLU A 365 -16.76 -12.04 1.88
C GLU A 365 -15.48 -11.65 1.12
N ASN A 366 -15.47 -11.82 -0.20
CA ASN A 366 -14.30 -11.65 -1.06
C ASN A 366 -14.57 -10.86 -2.35
N PHE A 367 -15.68 -10.12 -2.43
CA PHE A 367 -16.03 -9.30 -3.60
C PHE A 367 -16.74 -8.01 -3.21
N ILE A 368 -16.72 -7.06 -4.14
CA ILE A 368 -17.55 -5.86 -4.13
C ILE A 368 -18.11 -5.63 -5.54
N ARG A 369 -19.40 -5.28 -5.62
CA ARG A 369 -20.10 -4.96 -6.87
C ARG A 369 -20.68 -3.56 -6.77
N ILE A 370 -20.40 -2.72 -7.76
CA ILE A 370 -20.69 -1.29 -7.71
C ILE A 370 -21.45 -0.90 -8.96
N SER A 371 -22.64 -0.34 -8.77
CA SER A 371 -23.45 0.26 -9.82
C SER A 371 -23.55 1.76 -9.58
N PRO A 372 -23.06 2.60 -10.51
CA PRO A 372 -23.18 4.04 -10.37
C PRO A 372 -24.63 4.48 -10.48
N LEU A 373 -25.05 5.39 -9.60
CA LEU A 373 -26.34 6.05 -9.60
C LEU A 373 -26.16 7.57 -9.57
N THR A 374 -27.14 8.29 -9.07
CA THR A 374 -27.03 9.74 -8.91
C THR A 374 -26.04 10.08 -7.81
N VAL A 375 -24.93 10.73 -8.17
CA VAL A 375 -23.88 11.12 -7.22
C VAL A 375 -24.38 12.19 -6.27
N ARG A 376 -23.97 12.09 -5.00
CA ARG A 376 -24.29 13.02 -3.91
C ARG A 376 -23.02 13.51 -3.26
N THR A 377 -23.00 14.76 -2.82
CA THR A 377 -21.94 15.28 -1.96
C THR A 377 -21.91 14.53 -0.63
N ALA A 378 -20.70 14.19 -0.17
CA ALA A 378 -20.53 13.47 1.08
C ALA A 378 -19.24 13.88 1.81
N ALA A 379 -19.20 13.60 3.11
CA ALA A 379 -17.97 13.56 3.90
C ALA A 379 -17.49 12.12 3.99
N ILE A 380 -16.29 11.88 3.50
CA ILE A 380 -15.65 10.56 3.41
C ILE A 380 -14.84 10.32 4.66
N ASP A 381 -15.12 9.23 5.35
CA ASP A 381 -14.31 8.76 6.47
C ASP A 381 -13.19 7.87 5.95
N THR A 382 -11.98 8.09 6.44
CA THR A 382 -10.78 7.38 5.93
C THR A 382 -10.41 6.15 6.74
N TYR A 383 -10.97 5.97 7.94
CA TYR A 383 -10.73 4.81 8.81
C TYR A 383 -9.23 4.61 9.12
N ASP A 384 -8.45 5.70 9.21
CA ASP A 384 -6.99 5.68 9.33
C ASP A 384 -6.31 4.85 8.22
N ASP A 385 -6.93 4.80 7.03
CA ASP A 385 -6.40 4.13 5.85
C ASP A 385 -6.15 5.14 4.73
N HIS A 386 -4.87 5.32 4.41
CA HIS A 386 -4.39 6.23 3.38
C HIS A 386 -5.04 5.97 2.01
N ARG A 387 -5.34 4.70 1.67
CA ARG A 387 -5.95 4.36 0.38
C ARG A 387 -7.39 4.84 0.29
N MET A 388 -8.12 4.88 1.40
CA MET A 388 -9.47 5.47 1.43
C MET A 388 -9.41 6.94 1.03
N ALA A 389 -8.52 7.74 1.63
CA ALA A 389 -8.36 9.15 1.29
C ALA A 389 -8.02 9.35 -0.20
N MET A 390 -7.02 8.59 -0.70
CA MET A 390 -6.53 8.73 -2.06
C MET A 390 -7.52 8.23 -3.12
N CYS A 391 -8.16 7.08 -2.91
CA CYS A 391 -9.18 6.57 -3.83
C CYS A 391 -10.38 7.52 -3.93
N PHE A 392 -10.91 7.96 -2.78
CA PHE A 392 -12.11 8.79 -2.78
C PHE A 392 -11.86 10.23 -3.25
N SER A 393 -10.62 10.71 -3.29
CA SER A 393 -10.32 12.01 -3.91
C SER A 393 -10.73 12.07 -5.38
N LEU A 394 -10.77 10.91 -6.09
CA LEU A 394 -11.24 10.80 -7.47
C LEU A 394 -12.72 11.19 -7.62
N ALA A 395 -13.53 11.00 -6.59
CA ALA A 395 -14.95 11.35 -6.62
C ALA A 395 -15.18 12.87 -6.77
N ALA A 396 -14.14 13.70 -6.56
CA ALA A 396 -14.20 15.13 -6.80
C ALA A 396 -14.51 15.50 -8.28
N PHE A 397 -14.32 14.59 -9.23
CA PHE A 397 -14.80 14.82 -10.61
C PHE A 397 -16.32 14.77 -10.73
N ALA A 398 -17.01 14.10 -9.85
CA ALA A 398 -18.47 14.01 -9.90
C ALA A 398 -19.16 15.06 -9.02
N THR A 399 -18.57 15.41 -7.87
CA THR A 399 -19.17 16.31 -6.87
C THR A 399 -18.09 16.88 -5.94
N PRO A 400 -18.25 18.09 -5.38
CA PRO A 400 -17.42 18.51 -4.24
C PRO A 400 -17.58 17.53 -3.09
N LEU A 401 -16.49 17.27 -2.36
CA LEU A 401 -16.54 16.34 -1.23
C LEU A 401 -15.56 16.73 -0.12
N ARG A 402 -15.80 16.21 1.07
CA ARG A 402 -14.90 16.35 2.21
C ARG A 402 -14.18 15.02 2.46
N ILE A 403 -12.87 15.09 2.69
CA ILE A 403 -12.07 13.97 3.20
C ILE A 403 -11.79 14.24 4.68
N ASN A 404 -12.29 13.38 5.57
CA ASN A 404 -11.98 13.42 6.98
C ASN A 404 -10.62 12.77 7.22
N ASP A 405 -9.81 13.34 8.13
CA ASP A 405 -8.46 12.87 8.43
C ASP A 405 -7.57 12.67 7.18
N PRO A 406 -7.32 13.74 6.38
CA PRO A 406 -6.52 13.62 5.16
C PRO A 406 -5.05 13.28 5.42
N LYS A 407 -4.54 13.47 6.65
CA LYS A 407 -3.14 13.21 7.02
C LYS A 407 -2.78 11.74 7.00
N CYS A 408 -3.76 10.82 7.03
CA CYS A 408 -3.51 9.38 6.92
C CYS A 408 -2.73 8.99 5.65
N VAL A 409 -2.71 9.85 4.60
CA VAL A 409 -1.90 9.63 3.39
C VAL A 409 -0.39 9.61 3.65
N ALA A 410 0.08 10.20 4.75
CA ALA A 410 1.50 10.21 5.15
C ALA A 410 2.09 8.80 5.29
N LYS A 411 1.24 7.79 5.43
CA LYS A 411 1.65 6.38 5.49
C LYS A 411 2.34 5.88 4.22
N THR A 412 2.03 6.42 3.05
CA THR A 412 2.61 6.00 1.77
C THR A 412 2.88 7.13 0.79
N PHE A 413 2.24 8.29 0.96
CA PHE A 413 2.36 9.39 0.02
C PHE A 413 2.12 10.73 0.75
N PRO A 414 3.09 11.21 1.57
CA PRO A 414 2.89 12.38 2.44
C PRO A 414 2.42 13.66 1.73
N ASP A 415 2.91 13.94 0.52
CA ASP A 415 2.55 15.11 -0.30
C ASP A 415 1.47 14.81 -1.36
N TYR A 416 0.64 13.76 -1.14
CA TYR A 416 -0.36 13.30 -2.11
C TYR A 416 -1.28 14.43 -2.60
N PHE A 417 -1.90 15.19 -1.69
CA PHE A 417 -2.86 16.21 -2.07
C PHE A 417 -2.23 17.41 -2.79
N GLU A 418 -0.95 17.69 -2.54
CA GLU A 418 -0.19 18.70 -3.30
C GLU A 418 0.04 18.21 -4.74
N ARG A 419 0.48 16.95 -4.91
CA ARG A 419 0.65 16.32 -6.22
C ARG A 419 -0.67 16.18 -6.96
N PHE A 420 -1.73 15.79 -6.26
CA PHE A 420 -3.08 15.73 -6.80
C PHE A 420 -3.53 17.08 -7.35
N ALA A 421 -3.37 18.17 -6.58
CA ALA A 421 -3.71 19.52 -6.99
C ALA A 421 -2.86 20.01 -8.19
N SER A 422 -1.59 19.59 -8.29
CA SER A 422 -0.68 20.00 -9.35
C SER A 422 -1.08 19.49 -10.75
N VAL A 423 -1.86 18.41 -10.83
CA VAL A 423 -2.31 17.80 -12.10
C VAL A 423 -3.81 17.87 -12.31
N THR A 424 -4.55 18.50 -11.40
CA THR A 424 -6.00 18.67 -11.50
C THR A 424 -6.38 20.14 -11.69
N ARG A 425 -7.50 20.36 -12.35
CA ARG A 425 -8.12 21.68 -12.49
C ARG A 425 -9.49 21.66 -11.84
N ALA A 426 -9.66 22.47 -10.80
CA ALA A 426 -10.94 22.65 -10.13
C ALA A 426 -11.89 23.55 -10.93
N ALA A 427 -13.18 23.37 -10.70
CA ALA A 427 -14.19 24.32 -11.14
C ALA A 427 -13.92 25.68 -10.50
N PRO A 428 -13.96 26.78 -11.26
CA PRO A 428 -13.75 28.11 -10.69
C PRO A 428 -14.89 28.44 -9.72
N VAL A 429 -14.51 29.00 -8.57
CA VAL A 429 -15.46 29.54 -7.59
C VAL A 429 -15.38 31.05 -7.63
N ILE A 430 -16.49 31.72 -7.86
CA ILE A 430 -16.59 33.18 -7.83
C ILE A 430 -17.28 33.57 -6.53
N ALA A 431 -16.53 34.11 -5.58
CA ALA A 431 -17.06 34.66 -4.35
C ALA A 431 -17.46 36.12 -4.62
N ILE A 432 -18.72 36.47 -4.33
CA ILE A 432 -19.22 37.85 -4.45
C ILE A 432 -19.56 38.31 -3.02
N ASP A 433 -18.74 39.23 -2.52
CA ASP A 433 -18.92 39.83 -1.20
C ASP A 433 -19.35 41.28 -1.28
N GLY A 434 -19.97 41.81 -0.23
CA GLY A 434 -20.39 43.17 -0.11
C GLY A 434 -21.23 43.41 1.16
N PRO A 435 -21.47 44.67 1.56
CA PRO A 435 -22.28 45.03 2.70
C PRO A 435 -23.69 44.41 2.66
N SER A 436 -24.34 44.31 3.81
CA SER A 436 -25.75 43.89 3.89
C SER A 436 -26.62 44.81 3.03
N ALA A 437 -27.58 44.25 2.30
CA ALA A 437 -28.49 44.95 1.41
C ALA A 437 -27.85 45.62 0.17
N SER A 438 -26.59 45.30 -0.19
CA SER A 438 -25.91 45.86 -1.37
C SER A 438 -26.37 45.25 -2.71
N GLY A 439 -27.28 44.26 -2.69
CA GLY A 439 -27.74 43.54 -3.88
C GLY A 439 -26.79 42.42 -4.35
N LYS A 440 -25.81 42.03 -3.51
CA LYS A 440 -24.82 41.00 -3.84
C LYS A 440 -25.47 39.67 -4.31
N GLY A 441 -26.54 39.22 -3.67
CA GLY A 441 -27.25 37.99 -4.04
C GLY A 441 -27.84 38.09 -5.45
N THR A 442 -28.42 39.25 -5.81
CA THR A 442 -28.94 39.50 -7.18
C THR A 442 -27.83 39.51 -8.21
N VAL A 443 -26.68 40.12 -7.90
CA VAL A 443 -25.50 40.12 -8.78
C VAL A 443 -24.95 38.72 -8.92
N ALA A 444 -24.78 37.99 -7.80
CA ALA A 444 -24.29 36.63 -7.80
C ALA A 444 -25.18 35.67 -8.64
N ALA A 445 -26.50 35.75 -8.48
CA ALA A 445 -27.44 34.96 -9.27
C ALA A 445 -27.34 35.26 -10.79
N ARG A 446 -27.18 36.56 -11.16
CA ARG A 446 -27.03 36.96 -12.57
C ARG A 446 -25.69 36.53 -13.16
N VAL A 447 -24.59 36.61 -12.39
CA VAL A 447 -23.27 36.12 -12.79
C VAL A 447 -23.30 34.61 -12.98
N ALA A 448 -23.88 33.87 -12.03
CA ALA A 448 -24.05 32.43 -12.14
C ALA A 448 -24.83 32.02 -13.39
N ALA A 449 -25.96 32.68 -13.66
CA ALA A 449 -26.75 32.42 -14.86
C ALA A 449 -25.99 32.76 -16.17
N ALA A 450 -25.25 33.85 -16.21
CA ALA A 450 -24.50 34.27 -17.39
C ALA A 450 -23.31 33.35 -17.69
N LEU A 451 -22.69 32.76 -16.66
CA LEU A 451 -21.51 31.89 -16.78
C LEU A 451 -21.88 30.39 -16.74
N GLY A 452 -23.15 30.04 -16.56
CA GLY A 452 -23.58 28.64 -16.39
C GLY A 452 -23.12 28.01 -15.08
N PHE A 453 -22.91 28.83 -14.03
CA PHE A 453 -22.48 28.36 -12.70
C PHE A 453 -23.68 28.07 -11.80
N SER A 454 -23.50 27.14 -10.87
CA SER A 454 -24.44 26.96 -9.76
C SER A 454 -24.33 28.15 -8.79
N TYR A 455 -25.45 28.68 -8.34
CA TYR A 455 -25.52 29.74 -7.34
C TYR A 455 -25.77 29.14 -5.95
N LEU A 456 -24.97 29.51 -4.99
CA LEU A 456 -25.14 29.18 -3.57
C LEU A 456 -25.33 30.50 -2.80
N ASP A 457 -26.47 30.64 -2.14
CA ASP A 457 -26.74 31.77 -1.22
C ASP A 457 -26.32 31.36 0.20
N SER A 458 -25.53 32.20 0.88
CA SER A 458 -24.98 31.96 2.21
C SER A 458 -25.76 32.64 3.30
#